data_0c42e7f636a2ac55fd95a60b26f55550
#
_entry.id   0c42e7f636a2ac55fd95a60b26f55550
#
_cell.length_a   1.000
_cell.length_b   1.000
_cell.length_c   1.000
_cell.angle_alpha   90.00
_cell.angle_beta   90.00
_cell.angle_gamma   90.00
#
_symmetry.space_group_name_H-M   'P 1'
#
loop_
_entity.id
_entity.type
_entity.pdbx_description
1 polymer ?
#
loop_
_entity_poly.entity_id
_entity_poly.type
_entity_poly.pdbx_seq_one_letter_code
_entity_poly.pdbx_strand_id
1 'polypeptide(L)'
;FSYRLAVAGVFVISGMALGIDGWGHQGALEAGGETYAVLGSGVMQCYPSCHQNLYESIIRHGGVISEFPVYARAKPVFFPMRNRIISGLSDGILVVEAREKSGSLITADAALEQGKDVFVIPGRIGDELSVGCNRLIRMGAVPVLTPDDILDYYGVKTSDGSRNVNETEQKILSFLGGK
;
A
#
# COMPACT_ATOMS: atom_id res chain seq x y z
N PHE A 1 -6.94 8.40 3.13
CA PHE A 1 -6.49 7.27 3.95
C PHE A 1 -5.03 7.41 4.34
N SER A 2 -4.06 7.29 3.42
CA SER A 2 -2.62 7.24 3.73
C SER A 2 -2.13 8.43 4.55
N TYR A 3 -2.59 9.64 4.26
CA TYR A 3 -2.27 10.84 5.07
C TYR A 3 -2.63 10.64 6.55
N ARG A 4 -3.88 10.23 6.84
CA ARG A 4 -4.37 10.05 8.22
C ARG A 4 -3.63 8.92 8.94
N LEU A 5 -3.36 7.82 8.25
CA LEU A 5 -2.61 6.70 8.79
C LEU A 5 -1.16 7.08 9.07
N ALA A 6 -0.52 7.83 8.18
CA ALA A 6 0.85 8.33 8.38
C ALA A 6 0.95 9.32 9.55
N VAL A 7 -0.04 10.21 9.74
CA VAL A 7 -0.14 11.06 10.94
C VAL A 7 -0.18 10.22 12.22
N ALA A 8 -0.79 9.04 12.18
CA ALA A 8 -0.86 8.12 13.32
C ALA A 8 0.42 7.25 13.48
N GLY A 9 1.47 7.48 12.66
CA GLY A 9 2.72 6.74 12.72
C GLY A 9 2.75 5.43 11.94
N VAL A 10 1.74 5.17 11.09
CA VAL A 10 1.70 3.99 10.23
C VAL A 10 2.56 4.23 8.99
N PHE A 11 3.48 3.32 8.70
CA PHE A 11 4.25 3.34 7.47
C PHE A 11 3.41 2.87 6.28
N VAL A 12 3.59 3.54 5.14
CA VAL A 12 2.92 3.18 3.91
C VAL A 12 3.90 2.46 2.99
N ILE A 13 3.57 1.22 2.62
CA ILE A 13 4.32 0.46 1.60
C ILE A 13 3.45 0.28 0.37
N SER A 14 4.00 0.53 -0.82
CA SER A 14 3.30 0.24 -2.08
C SER A 14 4.27 0.03 -3.24
N GLY A 15 3.73 -0.18 -4.44
CA GLY A 15 4.51 -0.51 -5.62
C GLY A 15 4.86 0.66 -6.52
N MET A 16 4.52 1.89 -6.14
CA MET A 16 4.74 3.10 -6.94
C MET A 16 4.12 3.04 -8.36
N ALA A 17 3.11 2.17 -8.57
CA ALA A 17 2.35 2.14 -9.81
C ALA A 17 1.55 3.43 -10.03
N LEU A 18 1.06 3.66 -11.27
CA LEU A 18 0.16 4.77 -11.54
C LEU A 18 -1.15 4.62 -10.75
N GLY A 19 -1.73 5.72 -10.32
CA GLY A 19 -3.00 5.74 -9.60
C GLY A 19 -2.83 5.59 -8.10
N ILE A 20 -3.56 4.66 -7.47
CA ILE A 20 -3.69 4.53 -6.01
C ILE A 20 -2.35 4.35 -5.30
N ASP A 21 -1.42 3.58 -5.87
CA ASP A 21 -0.07 3.40 -5.30
C ASP A 21 0.65 4.75 -5.14
N GLY A 22 0.68 5.54 -6.23
CA GLY A 22 1.30 6.87 -6.22
C GLY A 22 0.62 7.82 -5.23
N TRP A 23 -0.72 7.83 -5.19
CA TRP A 23 -1.47 8.62 -4.22
C TRP A 23 -1.27 8.16 -2.78
N GLY A 24 -1.09 6.86 -2.56
CA GLY A 24 -0.76 6.30 -1.26
C GLY A 24 0.56 6.86 -0.73
N HIS A 25 1.63 6.80 -1.53
CA HIS A 25 2.92 7.39 -1.18
C HIS A 25 2.84 8.90 -0.97
N GLN A 26 2.17 9.62 -1.89
CA GLN A 26 2.02 11.05 -1.81
C GLN A 26 1.34 11.49 -0.51
N GLY A 27 0.24 10.85 -0.13
CA GLY A 27 -0.47 11.17 1.10
C GLY A 27 0.36 10.92 2.36
N ALA A 28 1.21 9.89 2.38
CA ALA A 28 2.13 9.65 3.48
C ALA A 28 3.19 10.75 3.59
N LEU A 29 3.77 11.16 2.46
CA LEU A 29 4.77 12.24 2.39
C LEU A 29 4.17 13.59 2.81
N GLU A 30 2.95 13.91 2.39
CA GLU A 30 2.24 15.14 2.78
C GLU A 30 1.96 15.19 4.29
N ALA A 31 1.83 14.05 4.93
CA ALA A 31 1.71 13.94 6.38
C ALA A 31 3.06 14.06 7.12
N GLY A 32 4.18 14.13 6.39
CA GLY A 32 5.53 14.05 6.96
C GLY A 32 5.88 12.66 7.51
N GLY A 33 5.14 11.63 7.09
CA GLY A 33 5.36 10.23 7.47
C GLY A 33 6.32 9.51 6.52
N GLU A 34 6.73 8.31 6.91
CA GLU A 34 7.61 7.47 6.12
C GLU A 34 6.83 6.58 5.14
N THR A 35 7.41 6.39 3.96
CA THR A 35 6.84 5.50 2.95
C THR A 35 7.92 4.76 2.17
N TYR A 36 7.63 3.51 1.81
CA TYR A 36 8.58 2.63 1.16
C TYR A 36 8.00 2.08 -0.14
N ALA A 37 8.76 2.26 -1.24
CA ALA A 37 8.35 1.73 -2.54
C ALA A 37 9.08 0.41 -2.83
N VAL A 38 8.33 -0.65 -3.06
CA VAL A 38 8.89 -1.90 -3.57
C VAL A 38 8.79 -1.87 -5.10
N LEU A 39 9.89 -2.03 -5.81
CA LEU A 39 9.94 -1.82 -7.26
C LEU A 39 9.90 -3.12 -8.06
N GLY A 40 9.22 -3.10 -9.21
CA GLY A 40 9.31 -4.13 -10.26
C GLY A 40 10.43 -3.85 -11.27
N SER A 41 11.48 -3.15 -10.84
CA SER A 41 12.69 -2.80 -11.56
C SER A 41 13.84 -2.77 -10.57
N GLY A 42 15.07 -2.60 -11.04
CA GLY A 42 16.21 -2.32 -10.14
C GLY A 42 16.05 -0.97 -9.46
N VAL A 43 16.68 -0.82 -8.29
CA VAL A 43 16.55 0.40 -7.45
C VAL A 43 17.04 1.68 -8.12
N MET A 44 17.87 1.62 -9.14
CA MET A 44 18.31 2.78 -9.91
C MET A 44 17.42 3.06 -11.15
N GLN A 45 16.28 2.40 -11.27
CA GLN A 45 15.36 2.53 -12.40
C GLN A 45 13.97 2.96 -11.91
N CYS A 46 13.69 4.26 -11.94
CA CYS A 46 12.35 4.77 -11.64
C CYS A 46 11.35 4.29 -12.70
N TYR A 47 10.32 3.57 -12.27
CA TYR A 47 9.21 3.18 -13.11
C TYR A 47 7.88 3.30 -12.34
N PRO A 48 6.88 3.97 -12.90
CA PRO A 48 6.88 4.71 -14.17
C PRO A 48 7.75 5.99 -14.09
N SER A 49 8.31 6.40 -15.23
CA SER A 49 9.23 7.56 -15.27
C SER A 49 8.57 8.89 -14.90
N CYS A 50 7.26 9.02 -15.05
CA CYS A 50 6.51 10.20 -14.61
C CYS A 50 6.48 10.36 -13.07
N HIS A 51 6.82 9.32 -12.30
CA HIS A 51 6.93 9.36 -10.85
C HIS A 51 8.34 9.74 -10.35
N GLN A 52 9.21 10.30 -11.18
CA GLN A 52 10.58 10.63 -10.79
C GLN A 52 10.65 11.51 -9.52
N ASN A 53 9.85 12.57 -9.44
CA ASN A 53 9.80 13.44 -8.28
C ASN A 53 9.29 12.70 -7.01
N LEU A 54 8.29 11.84 -7.20
CA LEU A 54 7.78 10.99 -6.12
C LEU A 54 8.84 10.01 -5.63
N TYR A 55 9.53 9.33 -6.55
CA TYR A 55 10.63 8.42 -6.26
C TYR A 55 11.73 9.09 -5.43
N GLU A 56 12.18 10.29 -5.82
CA GLU A 56 13.19 11.05 -5.08
C GLU A 56 12.71 11.47 -3.69
N SER A 57 11.41 11.79 -3.56
CA SER A 57 10.82 12.14 -2.27
C SER A 57 10.71 10.91 -1.35
N ILE A 58 10.36 9.75 -1.89
CA ILE A 58 10.33 8.48 -1.15
C ILE A 58 11.72 8.13 -0.62
N ILE A 59 12.77 8.28 -1.42
CA ILE A 59 14.16 8.02 -0.97
C ILE A 59 14.55 8.91 0.21
N ARG A 60 14.07 10.15 0.26
CA ARG A 60 14.39 11.12 1.34
C ARG A 60 13.61 10.87 2.63
N HIS A 61 12.43 10.27 2.57
CA HIS A 61 11.50 10.12 3.71
C HIS A 61 11.07 8.66 3.94
N GLY A 62 11.92 7.72 3.57
CA GLY A 62 11.68 6.29 3.67
C GLY A 62 12.71 5.53 2.85
N GLY A 63 12.27 4.84 1.78
CA GLY A 63 13.21 4.11 0.93
C GLY A 63 12.59 3.40 -0.24
N VAL A 64 13.45 2.92 -1.13
CA VAL A 64 13.08 2.05 -2.24
C VAL A 64 13.73 0.68 -2.09
N ILE A 65 12.98 -0.37 -2.36
CA ILE A 65 13.37 -1.78 -2.17
C ILE A 65 13.15 -2.50 -3.49
N SER A 66 14.08 -3.39 -3.83
CA SER A 66 13.92 -4.27 -4.99
C SER A 66 14.70 -5.57 -4.80
N GLU A 67 14.16 -6.67 -5.32
CA GLU A 67 14.87 -7.95 -5.43
C GLU A 67 15.63 -8.11 -6.77
N PHE A 68 15.45 -7.15 -7.69
CA PHE A 68 16.08 -7.21 -9.01
C PHE A 68 17.44 -6.52 -9.02
N PRO A 69 18.35 -6.90 -9.95
CA PRO A 69 19.64 -6.21 -10.12
C PRO A 69 19.47 -4.70 -10.24
N VAL A 70 20.42 -3.95 -9.68
CA VAL A 70 20.36 -2.48 -9.47
C VAL A 70 19.88 -1.68 -10.67
N TYR A 71 20.28 -2.05 -11.88
CA TYR A 71 19.92 -1.39 -13.14
C TYR A 71 18.90 -2.16 -13.98
N ALA A 72 18.24 -3.18 -13.44
CA ALA A 72 17.26 -3.98 -14.18
C ALA A 72 16.08 -3.11 -14.62
N ARG A 73 15.77 -3.13 -15.91
CA ARG A 73 14.59 -2.43 -16.44
C ARG A 73 13.31 -3.14 -16.00
N ALA A 74 12.26 -2.37 -15.79
CA ALA A 74 10.93 -2.91 -15.51
C ALA A 74 10.45 -3.85 -16.62
N LYS A 75 9.88 -4.99 -16.23
CA LYS A 75 9.23 -5.97 -17.11
C LYS A 75 7.87 -6.35 -16.54
N PRO A 76 6.85 -6.60 -17.39
CA PRO A 76 5.50 -6.94 -16.91
C PRO A 76 5.46 -8.08 -15.89
N VAL A 77 6.29 -9.12 -16.08
CA VAL A 77 6.37 -10.28 -15.19
C VAL A 77 6.94 -9.94 -13.79
N PHE A 78 7.69 -8.87 -13.65
CA PHE A 78 8.30 -8.47 -12.38
C PHE A 78 7.28 -7.86 -11.39
N PHE A 79 6.20 -7.27 -11.89
CA PHE A 79 5.20 -6.64 -11.02
C PHE A 79 4.45 -7.66 -10.15
N PRO A 80 3.88 -8.74 -10.69
CA PRO A 80 3.28 -9.78 -9.86
C PRO A 80 4.29 -10.44 -8.89
N MET A 81 5.51 -10.70 -9.35
CA MET A 81 6.56 -11.30 -8.51
C MET A 81 6.91 -10.39 -7.31
N ARG A 82 7.02 -9.09 -7.53
CA ARG A 82 7.31 -8.09 -6.52
C ARG A 82 6.20 -7.99 -5.46
N ASN A 83 4.93 -8.17 -5.83
CA ASN A 83 3.80 -7.91 -4.94
C ASN A 83 3.84 -8.74 -3.64
N ARG A 84 4.39 -9.94 -3.66
CA ARG A 84 4.62 -10.76 -2.46
C ARG A 84 5.53 -10.10 -1.42
N ILE A 85 6.43 -9.20 -1.85
CA ILE A 85 7.32 -8.47 -0.96
C ILE A 85 6.55 -7.32 -0.30
N ILE A 86 5.65 -6.66 -1.04
CA ILE A 86 4.76 -5.63 -0.48
C ILE A 86 3.94 -6.25 0.66
N SER A 87 3.23 -7.36 0.40
CA SER A 87 2.43 -8.03 1.42
C SER A 87 3.29 -8.57 2.57
N GLY A 88 4.46 -9.15 2.27
CA GLY A 88 5.37 -9.70 3.28
C GLY A 88 5.91 -8.67 4.26
N LEU A 89 6.16 -7.45 3.80
CA LEU A 89 6.65 -6.34 4.63
C LEU A 89 5.52 -5.61 5.37
N SER A 90 4.26 -5.84 5.02
CA SER A 90 3.11 -5.15 5.62
C SER A 90 2.48 -5.98 6.73
N ASP A 91 1.89 -5.35 7.72
CA ASP A 91 1.00 -5.98 8.71
C ASP A 91 -0.38 -6.23 8.10
N GLY A 92 -0.85 -5.33 7.23
CA GLY A 92 -2.10 -5.45 6.49
C GLY A 92 -2.04 -4.82 5.11
N ILE A 93 -2.99 -5.17 4.27
CA ILE A 93 -3.14 -4.68 2.90
C ILE A 93 -4.47 -3.94 2.77
N LEU A 94 -4.45 -2.70 2.28
CA LEU A 94 -5.66 -1.97 1.91
C LEU A 94 -5.89 -1.99 0.41
N VAL A 95 -6.96 -2.64 -0.03
CA VAL A 95 -7.42 -2.61 -1.42
C VAL A 95 -8.48 -1.52 -1.57
N VAL A 96 -8.14 -0.47 -2.32
CA VAL A 96 -9.02 0.70 -2.54
C VAL A 96 -9.92 0.47 -3.73
N GLU A 97 -9.36 -0.04 -4.83
CA GLU A 97 -10.06 -0.36 -6.06
C GLU A 97 -9.51 -1.64 -6.67
N ALA A 98 -10.40 -2.49 -7.17
CA ALA A 98 -10.01 -3.69 -7.89
C ALA A 98 -11.07 -4.10 -8.91
N ARG A 99 -10.68 -4.22 -10.18
CA ARG A 99 -11.45 -4.93 -11.19
C ARG A 99 -11.41 -6.44 -10.92
N GLU A 100 -12.24 -7.20 -11.61
CA GLU A 100 -12.30 -8.66 -11.47
C GLU A 100 -10.95 -9.36 -11.70
N LYS A 101 -10.10 -8.80 -12.57
CA LYS A 101 -8.76 -9.32 -12.89
C LYS A 101 -7.70 -8.24 -12.64
N SER A 102 -7.67 -7.69 -11.44
CA SER A 102 -6.70 -6.67 -11.04
C SER A 102 -5.43 -7.27 -10.44
N GLY A 103 -4.28 -6.62 -10.70
CA GLY A 103 -3.01 -6.96 -10.05
C GLY A 103 -3.05 -6.80 -8.52
N SER A 104 -3.91 -5.92 -8.00
CA SER A 104 -4.13 -5.76 -6.56
C SER A 104 -4.71 -7.01 -5.89
N LEU A 105 -5.52 -7.82 -6.63
CA LEU A 105 -6.02 -9.10 -6.13
C LEU A 105 -4.89 -10.11 -5.93
N ILE A 106 -3.88 -10.12 -6.80
CA ILE A 106 -2.70 -10.99 -6.64
C ILE A 106 -1.97 -10.65 -5.32
N THR A 107 -1.89 -9.36 -4.97
CA THR A 107 -1.27 -8.95 -3.71
C THR A 107 -2.14 -9.31 -2.52
N ALA A 108 -3.46 -9.17 -2.64
CA ALA A 108 -4.39 -9.60 -1.59
C ALA A 108 -4.33 -11.12 -1.35
N ASP A 109 -4.27 -11.92 -2.42
CA ASP A 109 -4.10 -13.38 -2.31
C ASP A 109 -2.77 -13.73 -1.61
N ALA A 110 -1.66 -13.09 -2.02
CA ALA A 110 -0.36 -13.28 -1.36
C ALA A 110 -0.39 -12.87 0.13
N ALA A 111 -1.11 -11.81 0.47
CA ALA A 111 -1.29 -11.37 1.86
C ALA A 111 -2.02 -12.43 2.70
N LEU A 112 -3.11 -12.98 2.16
CA LEU A 112 -3.88 -14.06 2.82
C LEU A 112 -3.02 -15.31 3.03
N GLU A 113 -2.24 -15.73 2.02
CA GLU A 113 -1.30 -16.84 2.13
C GLU A 113 -0.24 -16.61 3.19
N GLN A 114 0.15 -15.35 3.43
CA GLN A 114 1.12 -14.95 4.44
C GLN A 114 0.50 -14.68 5.82
N GLY A 115 -0.82 -14.89 5.97
CA GLY A 115 -1.54 -14.66 7.23
C GLY A 115 -1.67 -13.19 7.60
N LYS A 116 -1.69 -12.29 6.59
CA LYS A 116 -1.86 -10.84 6.79
C LYS A 116 -3.32 -10.44 6.65
N ASP A 117 -3.69 -9.37 7.34
CA ASP A 117 -5.02 -8.80 7.24
C ASP A 117 -5.25 -8.13 5.88
N VAL A 118 -6.46 -8.27 5.34
CA VAL A 118 -6.87 -7.61 4.10
C VAL A 118 -8.05 -6.70 4.40
N PHE A 119 -7.83 -5.40 4.24
CA PHE A 119 -8.83 -4.34 4.35
C PHE A 119 -9.29 -3.94 2.96
N VAL A 120 -10.55 -3.57 2.83
CA VAL A 120 -11.14 -3.25 1.54
C VAL A 120 -12.09 -2.06 1.65
N ILE A 121 -11.95 -1.11 0.75
CA ILE A 121 -12.96 -0.06 0.58
C ILE A 121 -14.12 -0.63 -0.25
N PRO A 122 -15.34 -0.71 0.31
CA PRO A 122 -16.50 -1.19 -0.43
C PRO A 122 -16.91 -0.20 -1.52
N GLY A 123 -17.45 -0.69 -2.61
CA GLY A 123 -17.94 0.16 -3.69
C GLY A 123 -19.31 -0.28 -4.20
N ARG A 124 -19.82 0.45 -5.19
CA ARG A 124 -21.16 0.19 -5.75
C ARG A 124 -21.21 -1.16 -6.46
N ILE A 125 -22.32 -1.87 -6.27
CA ILE A 125 -22.64 -3.08 -7.06
C ILE A 125 -22.79 -2.64 -8.52
N GLY A 126 -22.06 -3.30 -9.42
CA GLY A 126 -22.07 -3.00 -10.86
C GLY A 126 -20.99 -2.02 -11.32
N ASP A 127 -20.23 -1.41 -10.40
CA ASP A 127 -19.05 -0.62 -10.74
C ASP A 127 -17.86 -1.56 -10.96
N GLU A 128 -17.26 -1.50 -12.14
CA GLU A 128 -16.14 -2.38 -12.54
C GLU A 128 -14.93 -2.29 -11.60
N LEU A 129 -14.65 -1.11 -11.04
CA LEU A 129 -13.51 -0.90 -10.11
C LEU A 129 -13.81 -1.43 -8.72
N SER A 130 -15.07 -1.74 -8.42
CA SER A 130 -15.51 -2.23 -7.12
C SER A 130 -15.76 -3.74 -7.09
N VAL A 131 -15.82 -4.41 -8.25
CA VAL A 131 -16.13 -5.85 -8.34
C VAL A 131 -15.14 -6.69 -7.53
N GLY A 132 -13.84 -6.44 -7.67
CA GLY A 132 -12.80 -7.15 -6.93
C GLY A 132 -12.86 -6.87 -5.43
N CYS A 133 -13.06 -5.62 -5.05
CA CYS A 133 -13.22 -5.20 -3.66
C CYS A 133 -14.41 -5.91 -3.00
N ASN A 134 -15.59 -5.86 -3.62
CA ASN A 134 -16.79 -6.49 -3.09
C ASN A 134 -16.66 -8.03 -3.04
N ARG A 135 -15.89 -8.62 -3.97
CA ARG A 135 -15.56 -10.05 -3.94
C ARG A 135 -14.68 -10.40 -2.74
N LEU A 136 -13.64 -9.61 -2.44
CA LEU A 136 -12.78 -9.81 -1.27
C LEU A 136 -13.58 -9.71 0.03
N ILE A 137 -14.50 -8.75 0.16
CA ILE A 137 -15.40 -8.64 1.33
C ILE A 137 -16.22 -9.93 1.50
N ARG A 138 -16.76 -10.46 0.42
CA ARG A 138 -17.50 -11.72 0.44
C ARG A 138 -16.66 -12.93 0.85
N MET A 139 -15.32 -12.85 0.66
CA MET A 139 -14.35 -13.87 1.07
C MET A 139 -13.82 -13.68 2.49
N GLY A 140 -14.28 -12.63 3.20
CA GLY A 140 -13.92 -12.37 4.60
C GLY A 140 -12.93 -11.24 4.82
N ALA A 141 -12.57 -10.47 3.78
CA ALA A 141 -11.79 -9.26 3.97
C ALA A 141 -12.57 -8.22 4.78
N VAL A 142 -11.86 -7.43 5.59
CA VAL A 142 -12.45 -6.44 6.50
C VAL A 142 -12.86 -5.19 5.72
N PRO A 143 -14.16 -4.86 5.62
CA PRO A 143 -14.57 -3.60 5.00
C PRO A 143 -14.23 -2.42 5.90
N VAL A 144 -13.68 -1.36 5.30
CA VAL A 144 -13.31 -0.12 5.99
C VAL A 144 -13.89 1.08 5.24
N LEU A 145 -14.43 2.04 5.99
CA LEU A 145 -15.03 3.27 5.46
C LEU A 145 -14.16 4.49 5.75
N THR A 146 -13.38 4.42 6.82
CA THR A 146 -12.49 5.48 7.28
C THR A 146 -11.10 4.93 7.60
N PRO A 147 -10.07 5.76 7.61
CA PRO A 147 -8.75 5.35 8.09
C PRO A 147 -8.75 4.90 9.55
N ASP A 148 -9.62 5.49 10.36
CA ASP A 148 -9.71 5.18 11.80
C ASP A 148 -10.20 3.74 12.02
N ASP A 149 -11.00 3.15 11.12
CA ASP A 149 -11.39 1.73 11.19
C ASP A 149 -10.16 0.80 11.21
N ILE A 150 -9.11 1.15 10.47
CA ILE A 150 -7.85 0.39 10.45
C ILE A 150 -7.05 0.64 11.72
N LEU A 151 -6.99 1.90 12.18
CA LEU A 151 -6.29 2.25 13.42
C LEU A 151 -6.92 1.54 14.62
N ASP A 152 -8.25 1.54 14.71
CA ASP A 152 -9.00 0.87 15.76
C ASP A 152 -8.80 -0.66 15.71
N TYR A 153 -8.78 -1.25 14.51
CA TYR A 153 -8.53 -2.68 14.32
C TYR A 153 -7.19 -3.11 14.91
N TYR A 154 -6.14 -2.31 14.74
CA TYR A 154 -4.82 -2.57 15.31
C TYR A 154 -4.60 -1.98 16.70
N GLY A 155 -5.60 -1.31 17.28
CA GLY A 155 -5.49 -0.66 18.58
C GLY A 155 -4.50 0.51 18.62
N VAL A 156 -4.26 1.15 17.49
CA VAL A 156 -3.39 2.32 17.37
C VAL A 156 -4.11 3.55 17.94
N LYS A 157 -3.70 4.01 19.12
CA LYS A 157 -4.25 5.20 19.74
C LYS A 157 -3.71 6.45 19.06
N THR A 158 -4.58 7.24 18.45
CA THR A 158 -4.23 8.57 17.98
C THR A 158 -4.28 9.53 19.16
N SER A 159 -3.11 9.99 19.61
CA SER A 159 -3.06 11.10 20.54
C SER A 159 -3.46 12.37 19.81
N ASP A 160 -4.56 13.01 20.21
CA ASP A 160 -4.84 14.40 19.85
C ASP A 160 -3.62 15.27 20.21
N GLY A 161 -2.87 15.67 19.20
CA GLY A 161 -1.98 16.84 19.24
C GLY A 161 -0.65 16.76 19.99
N SER A 162 -0.19 15.64 20.54
CA SER A 162 1.17 15.56 21.10
C SER A 162 1.88 14.27 20.66
N ARG A 163 3.00 14.46 19.94
CA ARG A 163 3.96 13.39 19.62
C ARG A 163 4.61 12.90 20.92
N ASN A 164 4.03 11.89 21.55
CA ASN A 164 4.78 10.99 22.42
C ASN A 164 5.08 9.72 21.65
N VAL A 165 6.23 9.69 21.02
CA VAL A 165 6.83 8.48 20.44
C VAL A 165 7.30 7.62 21.62
N ASN A 166 6.38 6.93 22.26
CA ASN A 166 6.73 5.73 23.00
C ASN A 166 6.80 4.58 22.01
N GLU A 167 7.81 3.70 22.16
CA GLU A 167 8.15 2.50 21.38
C GLU A 167 6.95 1.57 21.09
N THR A 168 5.92 2.09 20.45
CA THR A 168 4.79 1.31 19.99
C THR A 168 5.19 0.72 18.65
N GLU A 169 5.03 -0.56 18.47
CA GLU A 169 5.23 -1.27 17.21
C GLU A 169 4.65 -0.45 16.06
N GLN A 170 5.54 0.04 15.19
CA GLN A 170 5.12 0.83 14.02
C GLN A 170 4.43 -0.12 13.05
N LYS A 171 3.17 0.12 12.79
CA LYS A 171 2.38 -0.67 11.85
C LYS A 171 2.63 -0.26 10.42
N ILE A 172 2.67 -1.24 9.54
CA ILE A 172 2.97 -1.06 8.13
C ILE A 172 1.74 -1.48 7.31
N LEU A 173 1.27 -0.59 6.46
CA LEU A 173 0.11 -0.84 5.61
C LEU A 173 0.46 -0.63 4.14
N SER A 174 0.04 -1.55 3.28
CA SER A 174 0.14 -1.42 1.84
C SER A 174 -1.16 -0.94 1.21
N PHE A 175 -1.02 -0.02 0.27
CA PHE A 175 -2.12 0.55 -0.52
C PHE A 175 -2.09 0.01 -1.93
N LEU A 176 -3.21 -0.50 -2.39
CA LEU A 176 -3.35 -1.11 -3.69
C LEU A 176 -4.57 -0.58 -4.44
N GLY A 177 -4.36 -0.23 -5.70
CA GLY A 177 -5.41 0.13 -6.65
C GLY A 177 -5.33 -0.72 -7.91
N GLY A 178 -6.49 -0.95 -8.53
CA GLY A 178 -6.59 -1.66 -9.80
C GLY A 178 -6.69 -0.69 -10.98
N LYS A 179 -5.93 -0.96 -12.04
CA LYS A 179 -6.19 -0.43 -13.39
C LYS A 179 -6.91 -1.47 -14.21
#